data_c403b4c1a463804e25e5e613934cd640
#
_entry.id   c403b4c1a463804e25e5e613934cd640
#
_cell.length_a   1.000
_cell.length_b   1.000
_cell.length_c   1.000
_cell.angle_alpha   90.00
_cell.angle_beta   90.00
_cell.angle_gamma   90.00
#
_symmetry.space_group_name_H-M   'P 1'
#
loop_
_entity.id
_entity.type
_entity.pdbx_description
1 polymer ?
#
loop_
_entity_poly.entity_id
_entity_poly.type
_entity_poly.pdbx_seq_one_letter_code
_entity_poly.pdbx_strand_id
1 'polypeptide(L)' 'MSKELEQSYLNSYNLLLENCTYEELAKKGSFMLPQNHEDASITLAYYEKIEDYQKCIKIRDRQKP' A
#
# COMPACT_ATOMS: atom_id res chain seq x y z
N MET A 1 12.14 -3.95 -11.60
CA MET A 1 11.45 -4.23 -10.35
C MET A 1 10.45 -5.36 -10.53
N SER A 2 10.23 -6.11 -9.48
CA SER A 2 9.30 -7.23 -9.51
C SER A 2 7.85 -6.71 -9.54
N LYS A 3 7.03 -7.28 -10.42
CA LYS A 3 5.59 -6.97 -10.44
C LYS A 3 4.92 -7.40 -9.14
N GLU A 4 5.44 -8.46 -8.52
CA GLU A 4 4.92 -8.95 -7.24
C GLU A 4 5.16 -7.92 -6.14
N LEU A 5 6.33 -7.30 -6.13
CA LEU A 5 6.65 -6.26 -5.16
C LEU A 5 5.73 -5.05 -5.35
N GLU A 6 5.56 -4.60 -6.57
CA GLU A 6 4.66 -3.49 -6.87
C GLU A 6 3.24 -3.80 -6.44
N GLN A 7 2.76 -5.00 -6.73
CA GLN A 7 1.41 -5.40 -6.38
C GLN A 7 1.22 -5.47 -4.87
N SER A 8 2.22 -5.96 -4.14
CA SER A 8 2.12 -6.05 -2.69
C SER A 8 2.00 -4.67 -2.05
N TYR A 9 2.78 -3.70 -2.51
CA TYR A 9 2.70 -2.33 -2.01
C TYR A 9 1.42 -1.63 -2.44
N LEU A 10 0.93 -1.92 -3.63
CA LEU A 10 -0.37 -1.38 -4.07
C LEU A 10 -1.50 -1.93 -3.20
N ASN A 11 -1.46 -3.20 -2.85
CA ASN A 11 -2.44 -3.78 -1.94
C ASN A 11 -2.41 -3.10 -0.58
N SER A 12 -1.21 -2.87 -0.05
CA SER A 12 -1.03 -2.16 1.22
C SER A 12 -1.58 -0.74 1.13
N TYR A 13 -1.27 -0.05 0.04
CA TYR A 13 -1.77 1.30 -0.21
C TYR A 13 -3.30 1.34 -0.19
N ASN A 14 -3.93 0.42 -0.90
CA ASN A 14 -5.40 0.38 -0.97
C ASN A 14 -6.01 0.05 0.39
N LEU A 15 -5.38 -0.81 1.18
CA LEU A 15 -5.84 -1.10 2.53
C LEU A 15 -5.73 0.12 3.44
N LEU A 16 -4.62 0.85 3.35
CA LEU A 16 -4.40 2.06 4.15
C LEU A 16 -5.45 3.13 3.86
N LEU A 17 -5.83 3.27 2.60
CA LEU A 17 -6.82 4.26 2.17
C LEU A 17 -8.25 3.75 2.25
N GLU A 18 -8.43 2.52 2.72
CA GLU A 18 -9.74 1.88 2.82
C GLU A 18 -10.45 1.74 1.48
N ASN A 19 -9.68 1.65 0.40
CA ASN A 19 -10.21 1.39 -0.94
C ASN A 19 -10.64 -0.04 -1.12
N CYS A 20 -10.10 -0.95 -0.30
CA CYS A 20 -10.45 -2.36 -0.32
C CYS A 20 -10.26 -2.96 1.07
N THR A 21 -10.74 -4.19 1.24
CA THR A 21 -10.60 -4.94 2.49
C THR A 21 -9.73 -6.17 2.25
N TYR A 22 -9.30 -6.82 3.34
CA TYR A 22 -8.58 -8.09 3.25
C TYR A 22 -9.42 -9.15 2.53
N GLU A 23 -10.73 -9.16 2.78
CA GLU A 23 -11.62 -10.12 2.12
C GLU A 23 -11.64 -9.92 0.61
N GLU A 24 -11.66 -8.68 0.17
CA GLU A 24 -11.65 -8.37 -1.25
C GLU A 24 -10.34 -8.82 -1.91
N LEU A 25 -9.21 -8.62 -1.23
CA LEU A 25 -7.92 -9.09 -1.73
C LEU A 25 -7.88 -10.61 -1.84
N ALA A 26 -8.42 -11.30 -0.84
CA ALA A 26 -8.48 -12.76 -0.85
C ALA A 26 -9.32 -13.29 -2.01
N LYS A 27 -10.45 -12.63 -2.29
CA LYS A 27 -11.31 -13.02 -3.40
C LYS A 27 -10.65 -12.85 -4.75
N LYS A 28 -9.82 -11.82 -4.88
CA LYS A 28 -9.08 -11.57 -6.13
C LYS A 28 -7.87 -12.48 -6.30
N GLY A 29 -7.50 -13.22 -5.26
CA GLY A 29 -6.30 -14.03 -5.27
C GLY A 29 -5.01 -13.24 -5.23
N SER A 30 -5.08 -11.95 -4.89
CA SER A 30 -3.95 -11.03 -4.86
C SER A 30 -3.57 -10.67 -3.44
N PHE A 31 -3.43 -11.66 -2.58
CA PHE A 31 -3.21 -11.42 -1.15
C PHE A 31 -1.73 -11.24 -0.80
N MET A 32 -0.99 -10.56 -1.66
CA MET A 32 0.41 -10.24 -1.39
C MET A 32 0.49 -8.91 -0.66
N LEU A 33 1.22 -8.90 0.46
CA LEU A 33 1.42 -7.70 1.25
C LEU A 33 2.89 -7.63 1.68
N PRO A 34 3.45 -6.43 1.79
CA PRO A 34 4.83 -6.31 2.26
C PRO A 34 4.92 -6.65 3.75
N GLN A 35 6.11 -7.04 4.19
CA GLN A 35 6.36 -7.28 5.59
C GLN A 35 6.08 -6.01 6.37
N ASN A 36 5.42 -6.15 7.52
CA ASN A 36 5.02 -5.02 8.38
C ASN A 36 4.10 -4.02 7.67
N HIS A 37 3.20 -4.54 6.84
CA HIS A 37 2.29 -3.68 6.07
C HIS A 37 1.35 -2.84 6.94
N GLU A 38 1.18 -3.17 8.22
CA GLU A 38 0.39 -2.37 9.15
C GLU A 38 1.04 -1.02 9.44
N ASP A 39 2.34 -0.91 9.25
CA ASP A 39 3.07 0.33 9.46
C ASP A 39 3.03 1.15 8.16
N ALA A 40 2.26 2.22 8.17
CA ALA A 40 2.10 3.06 7.00
C ALA A 40 3.42 3.64 6.49
N SER A 41 4.40 3.80 7.37
CA SER A 41 5.70 4.36 6.96
C SER A 41 6.45 3.44 6.00
N ILE A 42 6.22 2.13 6.08
CA ILE A 42 6.85 1.17 5.17
C ILE A 42 6.34 1.40 3.74
N THR A 43 5.03 1.51 3.57
CA THR A 43 4.43 1.76 2.26
C THR A 43 4.77 3.16 1.76
N LEU A 44 4.75 4.15 2.65
CA LEU A 44 5.13 5.52 2.31
C LEU A 44 6.56 5.58 1.79
N ALA A 45 7.50 4.93 2.48
CA ALA A 45 8.90 4.91 2.09
C ALA A 45 9.09 4.30 0.70
N TYR A 46 8.34 3.24 0.39
CA TYR A 46 8.41 2.62 -0.93
C TYR A 46 7.99 3.62 -2.02
N TYR A 47 6.88 4.31 -1.83
CA TYR A 47 6.40 5.26 -2.83
C TYR A 47 7.27 6.51 -2.93
N GLU A 48 7.92 6.91 -1.84
CA GLU A 48 8.92 7.98 -1.88
C GLU A 48 10.13 7.55 -2.71
N LYS A 49 10.57 6.31 -2.55
CA LYS A 49 11.72 5.78 -3.26
C LYS A 49 11.51 5.76 -4.78
N ILE A 50 10.30 5.41 -5.22
CA ILE A 50 9.98 5.38 -6.65
C ILE A 50 9.40 6.71 -7.14
N GLU A 51 9.38 7.71 -6.27
CA GLU A 51 8.96 9.07 -6.59
C GLU A 51 7.50 9.19 -7.02
N ASP A 52 6.64 8.33 -6.47
CA ASP A 52 5.20 8.44 -6.67
C ASP A 52 4.62 9.33 -5.57
N TYR A 53 4.83 10.62 -5.73
CA TYR A 53 4.47 11.59 -4.69
C TYR A 53 2.98 11.75 -4.48
N GLN A 54 2.17 11.47 -5.50
CA GLN A 54 0.72 11.54 -5.34
C GLN A 54 0.23 10.52 -4.32
N LYS A 55 0.76 9.30 -4.39
CA LYS A 55 0.43 8.28 -3.40
C LYS A 55 0.97 8.65 -2.02
N CYS A 56 2.15 9.25 -1.97
CA CYS A 56 2.72 9.71 -0.71
C CYS A 56 1.81 10.74 -0.03
N ILE A 57 1.30 11.69 -0.79
CA ILE A 57 0.41 12.71 -0.27
C ILE A 57 -0.86 12.07 0.30
N LYS A 58 -1.45 11.13 -0.43
CA LYS A 58 -2.66 10.46 0.03
C LYS A 58 -2.43 9.66 1.31
N ILE A 59 -1.30 8.99 1.43
CA ILE A 59 -0.96 8.25 2.64
C ILE A 59 -0.79 9.20 3.81
N ARG A 60 -0.08 10.30 3.61
CA ARG A 60 0.15 11.30 4.68
C ARG A 60 -1.16 11.92 5.12
N ASP A 61 -2.05 12.24 4.19
CA ASP A 61 -3.35 12.82 4.53
C ASP A 61 -4.17 11.84 5.38
N ARG A 62 -4.06 10.57 5.10
CA ARG A 62 -4.78 9.54 5.83
C ARG A 62 -4.23 9.37 7.25
N GLN A 63 -2.95 9.68 7.47
CA GLN A 63 -2.30 9.57 8.77
C GLN A 63 -2.55 10.77 9.68
N LYS A 64 -3.11 11.83 9.16
CA LYS A 64 -3.41 13.02 9.97
C LYS A 64 -4.56 12.73 10.93
N PRO A 65 -4.45 13.17 12.20
CA PRO A 65 -5.52 13.00 13.19
C PRO A 65 -6.76 13.82 12.84
#